data_34b6ae7423d920c4ebec15472e5b84b6
#
_entry.id   34b6ae7423d920c4ebec15472e5b84b6
#
_cell.length_a   1.000
_cell.length_b   1.000
_cell.length_c   1.000
_cell.angle_alpha   90.00
_cell.angle_beta   90.00
_cell.angle_gamma   90.00
#
_symmetry.space_group_name_H-M   'P 1'
#
loop_
_entity.id
_entity.type
_entity.pdbx_description
1 polymer ?
#
loop_
_entity_poly.entity_id
_entity_poly.type
_entity_poly.pdbx_seq_one_letter_code
_entity_poly.pdbx_strand_id
1 'polypeptide(L)'
;AITVSSSLFDLMSKRAPETMLRRPLSAYALKSVIDQRKEEGKPRLTFAHVFPHSMHAMELRYWLAAAGIDPSCDIDLVVIPPSLMVDALASGQIDGYCVGEPWNNAAVVAGIGRTVITSGEIWSNGPEKVLAVRKDWASENNDIHLELLRALSETSAWIDDMDNRMTVAQAISTPDYVNAPFDEVVGSLTGKNRQTGGELRIDMPDFNVFHRYAANFPWRSHAKWILSQMIRWGEAPDSVDVEHVAKSSFRPDIYCEAVRPLGVACPKSDEKMEGTHSHAWLLTEASRPVAMGPDCFMDGRVFDP
;
A
#
# COMPACT_ATOMS: atom_id res chain seq x y z
N ALA A 1 -2.46 -1.08 5.08
CA ALA A 1 -1.80 -1.66 6.25
C ALA A 1 -2.28 -3.08 6.51
N ILE A 2 -1.51 -3.85 7.28
CA ILE A 2 -1.89 -5.21 7.72
C ILE A 2 -2.34 -5.16 9.17
N THR A 3 -3.55 -5.66 9.42
CA THR A 3 -4.16 -5.78 10.75
C THR A 3 -4.46 -7.25 11.03
N VAL A 4 -4.15 -7.70 12.25
CA VAL A 4 -4.50 -9.03 12.75
C VAL A 4 -5.48 -8.93 13.92
N SER A 5 -6.22 -9.98 14.21
CA SER A 5 -7.10 -10.01 15.38
C SER A 5 -6.29 -9.82 16.67
N SER A 6 -6.90 -9.22 17.69
CA SER A 6 -6.25 -9.01 18.98
C SER A 6 -5.79 -10.35 19.59
N SER A 7 -6.58 -11.41 19.41
CA SER A 7 -6.21 -12.77 19.87
C SER A 7 -4.99 -13.33 19.14
N LEU A 8 -4.89 -13.15 17.83
CA LEU A 8 -3.71 -13.58 17.06
C LEU A 8 -2.48 -12.77 17.46
N PHE A 9 -2.63 -11.45 17.63
CA PHE A 9 -1.54 -10.59 18.10
C PHE A 9 -0.99 -11.03 19.45
N ASP A 10 -1.87 -11.40 20.40
CA ASP A 10 -1.48 -11.90 21.73
C ASP A 10 -0.73 -13.25 21.62
N LEU A 11 -1.15 -14.13 20.70
CA LEU A 11 -0.43 -15.38 20.43
C LEU A 11 0.97 -15.11 19.86
N MET A 12 1.09 -14.22 18.88
CA MET A 12 2.36 -13.78 18.31
C MET A 12 3.28 -13.21 19.39
N SER A 13 2.75 -12.36 20.25
CA SER A 13 3.50 -11.72 21.36
C SER A 13 4.01 -12.73 22.38
N LYS A 14 3.22 -13.75 22.73
CA LYS A 14 3.62 -14.82 23.64
C LYS A 14 4.68 -15.74 23.04
N ARG A 15 4.60 -15.98 21.72
CA ARG A 15 5.50 -16.93 21.04
C ARG A 15 6.87 -16.36 20.71
N ALA A 16 6.92 -15.10 20.32
CA ALA A 16 8.13 -14.46 19.85
C ALA A 16 8.23 -12.99 20.32
N PRO A 17 8.27 -12.76 21.64
CA PRO A 17 8.21 -11.41 22.22
C PRO A 17 9.31 -10.48 21.70
N GLU A 18 10.52 -10.99 21.48
CA GLU A 18 11.63 -10.19 20.99
C GLU A 18 11.44 -9.71 19.55
N THR A 19 10.78 -10.51 18.71
CA THR A 19 10.50 -10.09 17.33
C THR A 19 9.42 -9.03 17.26
N MET A 20 8.49 -9.01 18.21
CA MET A 20 7.42 -8.02 18.31
C MET A 20 7.93 -6.60 18.67
N LEU A 21 9.16 -6.49 19.19
CA LEU A 21 9.78 -5.22 19.53
C LEU A 21 10.52 -4.56 18.36
N ARG A 22 10.75 -5.30 17.28
CA ARG A 22 11.49 -4.80 16.12
C ARG A 22 10.57 -4.00 15.19
N ARG A 23 11.15 -2.99 14.53
CA ARG A 23 10.45 -2.23 13.47
C ARG A 23 11.35 -2.13 12.24
N PRO A 24 10.78 -2.25 11.04
CA PRO A 24 9.39 -2.69 10.76
C PRO A 24 9.11 -4.10 11.31
N LEU A 25 7.84 -4.38 11.67
CA LEU A 25 7.49 -5.69 12.23
C LEU A 25 7.44 -6.75 11.14
N SER A 26 8.33 -7.72 11.22
CA SER A 26 8.33 -8.88 10.33
C SER A 26 7.25 -9.91 10.72
N ALA A 27 6.87 -10.80 9.77
CA ALA A 27 5.94 -11.88 10.02
C ALA A 27 6.54 -13.10 10.76
N TYR A 28 7.77 -13.01 11.30
CA TYR A 28 8.41 -14.14 12.01
C TYR A 28 7.61 -14.61 13.23
N ALA A 29 7.00 -13.70 13.99
CA ALA A 29 6.15 -14.07 15.11
C ALA A 29 4.89 -14.83 14.62
N LEU A 30 4.30 -14.40 13.51
CA LEU A 30 3.19 -15.10 12.86
C LEU A 30 3.61 -16.48 12.37
N LYS A 31 4.82 -16.60 11.77
CA LYS A 31 5.36 -17.90 11.35
C LYS A 31 5.42 -18.89 12.50
N SER A 32 5.91 -18.46 13.67
CA SER A 32 5.98 -19.31 14.86
C SER A 32 4.58 -19.81 15.30
N VAL A 33 3.53 -18.99 15.14
CA VAL A 33 2.15 -19.41 15.42
C VAL A 33 1.66 -20.42 14.36
N ILE A 34 1.95 -20.19 13.09
CA ILE A 34 1.57 -21.09 11.99
C ILE A 34 2.24 -22.46 12.14
N ASP A 35 3.54 -22.50 12.42
CA ASP A 35 4.29 -23.73 12.58
C ASP A 35 3.71 -24.58 13.72
N GLN A 36 3.40 -23.97 14.87
CA GLN A 36 2.73 -24.66 15.97
C GLN A 36 1.36 -25.21 15.56
N ARG A 37 0.54 -24.40 14.87
CA ARG A 37 -0.79 -24.85 14.43
C ARG A 37 -0.70 -26.06 13.51
N LYS A 38 0.31 -26.12 12.63
CA LYS A 38 0.60 -27.29 11.79
C LYS A 38 0.96 -28.52 12.61
N GLU A 39 1.85 -28.39 13.59
CA GLU A 39 2.22 -29.46 14.50
C GLU A 39 1.02 -30.02 15.30
N GLU A 40 0.11 -29.13 15.69
CA GLU A 40 -1.11 -29.45 16.42
C GLU A 40 -2.27 -29.93 15.51
N GLY A 41 -2.07 -29.98 14.19
CA GLY A 41 -3.12 -30.36 13.24
C GLY A 41 -4.32 -29.40 13.20
N LYS A 42 -4.13 -28.13 13.58
CA LYS A 42 -5.16 -27.09 13.56
C LYS A 42 -5.38 -26.54 12.15
N PRO A 43 -6.59 -26.05 11.84
CA PRO A 43 -6.86 -25.36 10.58
C PRO A 43 -5.90 -24.21 10.31
N ARG A 44 -5.65 -23.92 9.05
CA ARG A 44 -4.85 -22.76 8.64
C ARG A 44 -5.50 -21.45 9.11
N LEU A 45 -4.67 -20.43 9.31
CA LEU A 45 -5.17 -19.06 9.53
C LEU A 45 -5.70 -18.50 8.21
N THR A 46 -6.75 -17.70 8.30
CA THR A 46 -7.39 -17.05 7.14
C THR A 46 -7.06 -15.57 7.13
N PHE A 47 -6.49 -15.10 6.01
CA PHE A 47 -6.22 -13.68 5.79
C PHE A 47 -7.02 -13.17 4.61
N ALA A 48 -7.50 -11.92 4.71
CA ALA A 48 -8.26 -11.28 3.66
C ALA A 48 -7.48 -10.15 2.97
N HIS A 49 -7.78 -9.93 1.70
CA HIS A 49 -7.37 -8.77 0.93
C HIS A 49 -8.53 -8.30 0.04
N VAL A 50 -8.41 -7.09 -0.53
CA VAL A 50 -9.53 -6.43 -1.23
C VAL A 50 -9.77 -6.95 -2.65
N PHE A 51 -8.71 -7.36 -3.34
CA PHE A 51 -8.75 -7.87 -4.70
C PHE A 51 -7.46 -8.66 -5.01
N PRO A 52 -7.49 -9.75 -5.79
CA PRO A 52 -6.32 -10.62 -6.01
C PRO A 52 -5.07 -9.89 -6.52
N HIS A 53 -5.23 -8.95 -7.44
CA HIS A 53 -4.14 -8.19 -8.07
C HIS A 53 -3.94 -6.79 -7.46
N SER A 54 -4.47 -6.55 -6.25
CA SER A 54 -4.26 -5.27 -5.55
C SER A 54 -2.88 -5.20 -4.91
N MET A 55 -2.37 -3.98 -4.70
CA MET A 55 -1.16 -3.77 -3.89
C MET A 55 -1.30 -4.38 -2.50
N HIS A 56 -2.51 -4.32 -1.90
CA HIS A 56 -2.78 -4.98 -0.61
C HIS A 56 -2.51 -6.49 -0.63
N ALA A 57 -2.89 -7.18 -1.72
CA ALA A 57 -2.60 -8.62 -1.87
C ALA A 57 -1.10 -8.88 -2.05
N MET A 58 -0.41 -8.03 -2.82
CA MET A 58 1.04 -8.15 -3.08
C MET A 58 1.84 -7.86 -1.82
N GLU A 59 1.50 -6.79 -1.09
CA GLU A 59 2.14 -6.42 0.18
C GLU A 59 1.94 -7.48 1.26
N LEU A 60 0.73 -8.02 1.39
CA LEU A 60 0.45 -9.11 2.32
C LEU A 60 1.32 -10.34 2.02
N ARG A 61 1.35 -10.77 0.76
CA ARG A 61 2.18 -11.91 0.32
C ARG A 61 3.67 -11.63 0.49
N TYR A 62 4.11 -10.39 0.22
CA TYR A 62 5.49 -9.99 0.40
C TYR A 62 5.91 -10.06 1.87
N TRP A 63 5.10 -9.49 2.78
CA TRP A 63 5.33 -9.52 4.22
C TRP A 63 5.41 -10.95 4.77
N LEU A 64 4.50 -11.82 4.34
CA LEU A 64 4.47 -13.25 4.71
C LEU A 64 5.72 -13.97 4.20
N ALA A 65 6.03 -13.80 2.91
CA ALA A 65 7.14 -14.49 2.26
C ALA A 65 8.52 -14.02 2.79
N ALA A 66 8.65 -12.76 3.20
CA ALA A 66 9.87 -12.25 3.83
C ALA A 66 10.21 -12.97 5.15
N ALA A 67 9.22 -13.60 5.80
CA ALA A 67 9.42 -14.42 7.00
C ALA A 67 9.45 -15.94 6.70
N GLY A 68 9.43 -16.33 5.42
CA GLY A 68 9.41 -17.73 5.02
C GLY A 68 8.05 -18.43 5.21
N ILE A 69 6.95 -17.66 5.19
CA ILE A 69 5.59 -18.18 5.11
C ILE A 69 5.21 -18.25 3.64
N ASP A 70 4.79 -19.41 3.16
CA ASP A 70 4.26 -19.56 1.80
C ASP A 70 2.76 -19.24 1.80
N PRO A 71 2.33 -18.10 1.21
CA PRO A 71 0.93 -17.71 1.22
C PRO A 71 0.01 -18.63 0.40
N SER A 72 0.56 -19.54 -0.39
CA SER A 72 -0.23 -20.50 -1.17
C SER A 72 -0.60 -21.78 -0.41
N CYS A 73 0.16 -22.12 0.63
CA CYS A 73 -0.04 -23.38 1.36
C CYS A 73 -0.08 -23.24 2.89
N ASP A 74 0.46 -22.16 3.46
CA ASP A 74 0.58 -21.99 4.92
C ASP A 74 -0.61 -21.28 5.53
N ILE A 75 -1.35 -20.49 4.74
CA ILE A 75 -2.55 -19.76 5.12
C ILE A 75 -3.63 -19.91 4.06
N ASP A 76 -4.85 -19.51 4.39
CA ASP A 76 -5.94 -19.35 3.44
C ASP A 76 -6.11 -17.87 3.11
N LEU A 77 -6.04 -17.50 1.81
CA LEU A 77 -6.27 -16.14 1.34
C LEU A 77 -7.68 -16.01 0.75
N VAL A 78 -8.42 -15.01 1.22
CA VAL A 78 -9.79 -14.74 0.76
C VAL A 78 -9.96 -13.29 0.34
N VAL A 79 -10.93 -13.03 -0.55
CA VAL A 79 -11.30 -11.69 -0.97
C VAL A 79 -12.53 -11.24 -0.20
N ILE A 80 -12.43 -10.11 0.49
CA ILE A 80 -13.54 -9.49 1.22
C ILE A 80 -13.60 -8.00 0.86
N PRO A 81 -14.80 -7.43 0.60
CA PRO A 81 -14.94 -5.99 0.43
C PRO A 81 -14.46 -5.21 1.66
N PRO A 82 -13.80 -4.05 1.49
CA PRO A 82 -13.23 -3.28 2.59
C PRO A 82 -14.20 -3.01 3.74
N SER A 83 -15.44 -2.63 3.44
CA SER A 83 -16.48 -2.33 4.45
C SER A 83 -16.92 -3.52 5.30
N LEU A 84 -16.60 -4.74 4.90
CA LEU A 84 -16.94 -5.97 5.63
C LEU A 84 -15.75 -6.57 6.40
N MET A 85 -14.55 -5.99 6.26
CA MET A 85 -13.32 -6.53 6.87
C MET A 85 -13.37 -6.53 8.39
N VAL A 86 -13.88 -5.45 8.99
CA VAL A 86 -13.95 -5.29 10.45
C VAL A 86 -14.91 -6.31 11.06
N ASP A 87 -16.08 -6.49 10.47
CA ASP A 87 -17.07 -7.48 10.92
C ASP A 87 -16.58 -8.92 10.75
N ALA A 88 -15.89 -9.20 9.63
CA ALA A 88 -15.29 -10.51 9.39
C ALA A 88 -14.19 -10.83 10.42
N LEU A 89 -13.38 -9.84 10.82
CA LEU A 89 -12.40 -10.00 11.89
C LEU A 89 -13.07 -10.20 13.27
N ALA A 90 -14.09 -9.40 13.57
CA ALA A 90 -14.84 -9.47 14.83
C ALA A 90 -15.53 -10.82 15.04
N SER A 91 -16.09 -11.38 13.97
CA SER A 91 -16.76 -12.69 14.00
C SER A 91 -15.81 -13.88 13.99
N GLY A 92 -14.50 -13.68 13.80
CA GLY A 92 -13.51 -14.75 13.68
C GLY A 92 -13.57 -15.48 12.33
N GLN A 93 -14.24 -14.94 11.33
CA GLN A 93 -14.24 -15.46 9.97
C GLN A 93 -12.84 -15.35 9.34
N ILE A 94 -12.08 -14.33 9.72
CA ILE A 94 -10.69 -14.12 9.33
C ILE A 94 -9.82 -13.82 10.56
N ASP A 95 -8.54 -14.12 10.47
CA ASP A 95 -7.54 -13.87 11.51
C ASP A 95 -6.78 -12.56 11.29
N GLY A 96 -6.78 -12.06 10.06
CA GLY A 96 -6.15 -10.79 9.69
C GLY A 96 -6.49 -10.40 8.26
N TYR A 97 -6.05 -9.19 7.88
CA TYR A 97 -6.28 -8.66 6.55
C TYR A 97 -5.26 -7.58 6.16
N CYS A 98 -5.15 -7.30 4.85
CA CYS A 98 -4.52 -6.12 4.31
C CYS A 98 -5.55 -5.28 3.56
N VAL A 99 -5.75 -4.03 3.99
CA VAL A 99 -6.76 -3.13 3.44
C VAL A 99 -6.32 -1.67 3.59
N GLY A 100 -6.93 -0.78 2.80
CA GLY A 100 -6.79 0.68 2.96
C GLY A 100 -7.49 1.20 4.22
N GLU A 101 -7.13 2.41 4.64
CA GLU A 101 -7.86 3.09 5.71
C GLU A 101 -9.26 3.53 5.23
N PRO A 102 -10.23 3.67 6.15
CA PRO A 102 -10.10 3.72 7.63
C PRO A 102 -10.26 2.37 8.35
N TRP A 103 -10.36 1.27 7.64
CA TRP A 103 -10.77 -0.04 8.17
C TRP A 103 -9.78 -0.64 9.17
N ASN A 104 -8.48 -0.33 9.06
CA ASN A 104 -7.50 -0.75 10.06
C ASN A 104 -7.69 0.06 11.36
N ASN A 105 -7.85 1.37 11.24
CA ASN A 105 -8.11 2.24 12.39
C ASN A 105 -9.42 1.87 13.09
N ALA A 106 -10.49 1.55 12.34
CA ALA A 106 -11.76 1.09 12.88
C ALA A 106 -11.62 -0.16 13.75
N ALA A 107 -10.89 -1.18 13.28
CA ALA A 107 -10.64 -2.40 14.08
C ALA A 107 -9.82 -2.13 15.34
N VAL A 108 -8.85 -1.21 15.27
CA VAL A 108 -8.04 -0.80 16.43
C VAL A 108 -8.89 -0.04 17.46
N VAL A 109 -9.74 0.89 17.01
CA VAL A 109 -10.65 1.65 17.87
C VAL A 109 -11.66 0.73 18.55
N ALA A 110 -12.19 -0.24 17.81
CA ALA A 110 -13.09 -1.26 18.36
C ALA A 110 -12.40 -2.27 19.32
N GLY A 111 -11.06 -2.24 19.42
CA GLY A 111 -10.27 -3.15 20.26
C GLY A 111 -10.18 -4.60 19.75
N ILE A 112 -10.71 -4.88 18.55
CA ILE A 112 -10.76 -6.22 17.98
C ILE A 112 -9.53 -6.57 17.14
N GLY A 113 -8.80 -5.54 16.67
CA GLY A 113 -7.64 -5.69 15.79
C GLY A 113 -6.41 -4.91 16.26
N ARG A 114 -5.26 -5.31 15.72
CA ARG A 114 -3.95 -4.70 15.94
C ARG A 114 -3.27 -4.52 14.59
N THR A 115 -2.99 -3.28 14.20
CA THR A 115 -2.18 -3.02 13.01
C THR A 115 -0.73 -3.41 13.30
N VAL A 116 -0.22 -4.36 12.53
CA VAL A 116 1.13 -4.93 12.73
C VAL A 116 2.18 -4.27 11.86
N ILE A 117 1.81 -3.81 10.66
CA ILE A 117 2.72 -3.12 9.73
C ILE A 117 1.92 -2.28 8.72
N THR A 118 2.45 -1.15 8.34
CA THR A 118 1.88 -0.29 7.29
C THR A 118 2.50 -0.58 5.93
N SER A 119 1.82 -0.18 4.85
CA SER A 119 2.36 -0.26 3.48
C SER A 119 3.69 0.47 3.34
N GLY A 120 3.80 1.67 3.95
CA GLY A 120 5.04 2.45 3.93
C GLY A 120 6.20 1.79 4.70
N GLU A 121 5.93 0.93 5.69
CA GLU A 121 6.94 0.12 6.35
C GLU A 121 7.32 -1.13 5.55
N ILE A 122 6.41 -1.67 4.70
CA ILE A 122 6.72 -2.79 3.80
C ILE A 122 7.57 -2.30 2.63
N TRP A 123 7.16 -1.22 2.00
CA TRP A 123 7.88 -0.55 0.93
C TRP A 123 7.66 0.96 1.02
N SER A 124 8.69 1.70 1.45
CA SER A 124 8.62 3.15 1.62
C SER A 124 8.35 3.84 0.28
N ASN A 125 7.28 4.63 0.23
CA ASN A 125 6.83 5.32 -0.98
C ASN A 125 6.54 4.41 -2.19
N GLY A 126 6.18 3.15 -1.93
CA GLY A 126 5.67 2.24 -2.95
C GLY A 126 4.35 2.72 -3.55
N PRO A 127 3.99 2.24 -4.77
CA PRO A 127 2.73 2.62 -5.43
C PRO A 127 1.53 2.02 -4.69
N GLU A 128 0.39 2.73 -4.72
CA GLU A 128 -0.85 2.22 -4.13
C GLU A 128 -2.02 2.29 -5.11
N LYS A 129 -2.39 3.46 -5.60
CA LYS A 129 -3.48 3.65 -6.56
C LYS A 129 -2.98 4.26 -7.87
N VAL A 130 -3.69 3.96 -8.95
CA VAL A 130 -3.43 4.53 -10.27
C VAL A 130 -4.73 5.03 -10.91
N LEU A 131 -4.65 6.08 -11.73
CA LEU A 131 -5.68 6.36 -12.71
C LEU A 131 -5.47 5.42 -13.90
N ALA A 132 -6.46 4.57 -14.18
CA ALA A 132 -6.46 3.70 -15.34
C ALA A 132 -7.62 4.05 -16.27
N VAL A 133 -7.31 4.16 -17.56
CA VAL A 133 -8.30 4.38 -18.63
C VAL A 133 -8.11 3.33 -19.73
N ARG A 134 -9.17 3.04 -20.47
CA ARG A 134 -9.08 2.15 -21.62
C ARG A 134 -8.25 2.80 -22.73
N LYS A 135 -7.46 2.00 -23.43
CA LYS A 135 -6.56 2.48 -24.49
C LYS A 135 -7.32 3.15 -25.64
N ASP A 136 -8.44 2.56 -26.05
CA ASP A 136 -9.32 3.13 -27.08
C ASP A 136 -9.89 4.48 -26.64
N TRP A 137 -10.44 4.55 -25.42
CA TRP A 137 -10.94 5.81 -24.85
C TRP A 137 -9.83 6.88 -24.80
N ALA A 138 -8.64 6.54 -24.34
CA ALA A 138 -7.52 7.50 -24.27
C ALA A 138 -7.15 8.06 -25.65
N SER A 139 -7.17 7.22 -26.70
CA SER A 139 -6.86 7.67 -28.05
C SER A 139 -7.96 8.52 -28.69
N GLU A 140 -9.21 8.27 -28.34
CA GLU A 140 -10.38 9.00 -28.86
C GLU A 140 -10.63 10.32 -28.10
N ASN A 141 -10.16 10.42 -26.85
CA ASN A 141 -10.44 11.54 -25.93
C ASN A 141 -9.17 12.15 -25.34
N ASN A 142 -8.13 12.31 -26.16
CA ASN A 142 -6.82 12.77 -25.69
C ASN A 142 -6.88 14.07 -24.87
N ASP A 143 -7.60 15.07 -25.35
CA ASP A 143 -7.69 16.37 -24.67
C ASP A 143 -8.36 16.24 -23.28
N ILE A 144 -9.45 15.46 -23.21
CA ILE A 144 -10.15 15.20 -21.94
C ILE A 144 -9.25 14.42 -20.99
N HIS A 145 -8.47 13.45 -21.50
CA HIS A 145 -7.53 12.69 -20.71
C HIS A 145 -6.43 13.57 -20.09
N LEU A 146 -5.85 14.46 -20.88
CA LEU A 146 -4.86 15.42 -20.40
C LEU A 146 -5.43 16.38 -19.35
N GLU A 147 -6.65 16.91 -19.57
CA GLU A 147 -7.32 17.78 -18.57
C GLU A 147 -7.62 17.03 -17.27
N LEU A 148 -8.07 15.77 -17.34
CA LEU A 148 -8.31 14.93 -16.17
C LEU A 148 -7.01 14.72 -15.37
N LEU A 149 -5.89 14.44 -16.04
CA LEU A 149 -4.59 14.30 -15.39
C LEU A 149 -4.12 15.59 -14.72
N ARG A 150 -4.36 16.76 -15.37
CA ARG A 150 -4.07 18.08 -14.77
C ARG A 150 -4.88 18.30 -13.50
N ALA A 151 -6.21 18.12 -13.59
CA ALA A 151 -7.10 18.28 -12.43
C ALA A 151 -6.71 17.36 -11.26
N LEU A 152 -6.37 16.09 -11.54
CA LEU A 152 -5.90 15.16 -10.51
C LEU A 152 -4.56 15.58 -9.92
N SER A 153 -3.61 16.07 -10.73
CA SER A 153 -2.30 16.52 -10.24
C SER A 153 -2.43 17.77 -9.36
N GLU A 154 -3.25 18.75 -9.75
CA GLU A 154 -3.54 19.94 -8.94
C GLU A 154 -4.24 19.58 -7.64
N THR A 155 -5.27 18.71 -7.70
CA THR A 155 -5.98 18.23 -6.52
C THR A 155 -5.06 17.45 -5.59
N SER A 156 -4.20 16.59 -6.13
CA SER A 156 -3.21 15.84 -5.35
C SER A 156 -2.23 16.79 -4.64
N ALA A 157 -1.75 17.82 -5.31
CA ALA A 157 -0.88 18.84 -4.70
C ALA A 157 -1.60 19.60 -3.58
N TRP A 158 -2.87 19.95 -3.78
CA TRP A 158 -3.69 20.61 -2.77
C TRP A 158 -3.95 19.70 -1.55
N ILE A 159 -4.27 18.42 -1.78
CA ILE A 159 -4.45 17.43 -0.71
C ILE A 159 -3.14 17.19 0.04
N ASP A 160 -2.00 17.24 -0.62
CA ASP A 160 -0.71 16.94 -0.01
C ASP A 160 -0.24 18.01 0.99
N ASP A 161 -0.85 19.20 0.93
CA ASP A 161 -0.73 20.22 1.97
C ASP A 161 -1.51 19.77 3.23
N MET A 162 -0.80 19.70 4.36
CA MET A 162 -1.36 19.24 5.64
C MET A 162 -2.50 20.13 6.15
N ASP A 163 -2.51 21.39 5.80
CA ASP A 163 -3.57 22.34 6.20
C ASP A 163 -4.92 22.00 5.56
N ASN A 164 -4.91 21.32 4.41
CA ASN A 164 -6.12 20.91 3.68
C ASN A 164 -6.67 19.54 4.12
N ARG A 165 -5.89 18.73 4.85
CA ARG A 165 -6.23 17.34 5.18
C ARG A 165 -7.51 17.21 6.02
N MET A 166 -7.78 18.16 6.90
CA MET A 166 -9.02 18.18 7.69
C MET A 166 -10.25 18.38 6.80
N THR A 167 -10.16 19.30 5.83
CA THR A 167 -11.24 19.55 4.86
C THR A 167 -11.50 18.31 4.00
N VAL A 168 -10.43 17.64 3.56
CA VAL A 168 -10.54 16.38 2.80
C VAL A 168 -11.22 15.30 3.65
N ALA A 169 -10.80 15.14 4.91
CA ALA A 169 -11.41 14.16 5.82
C ALA A 169 -12.92 14.39 6.00
N GLN A 170 -13.34 15.65 6.15
CA GLN A 170 -14.76 16.01 6.24
C GLN A 170 -15.52 15.63 4.97
N ALA A 171 -14.94 15.94 3.80
CA ALA A 171 -15.60 15.66 2.52
C ALA A 171 -15.77 14.15 2.28
N ILE A 172 -14.70 13.36 2.47
CA ILE A 172 -14.73 11.93 2.13
C ILE A 172 -15.42 11.04 3.17
N SER A 173 -15.63 11.51 4.41
CA SER A 173 -16.35 10.73 5.42
C SER A 173 -17.86 10.66 5.18
N THR A 174 -18.40 11.47 4.26
CA THR A 174 -19.83 11.47 3.91
C THR A 174 -20.28 10.20 3.19
N PRO A 175 -21.60 9.88 3.19
CA PRO A 175 -22.16 8.69 2.52
C PRO A 175 -21.85 8.58 1.02
N ASP A 176 -21.59 9.71 0.35
CA ASP A 176 -21.31 9.75 -1.09
C ASP A 176 -19.90 9.23 -1.44
N TYR A 177 -19.04 9.06 -0.42
CA TYR A 177 -17.65 8.63 -0.59
C TYR A 177 -17.31 7.42 0.29
N VAL A 178 -16.49 7.60 1.34
CA VAL A 178 -16.02 6.49 2.18
C VAL A 178 -17.12 5.98 3.12
N ASN A 179 -18.04 6.85 3.52
CA ASN A 179 -19.12 6.53 4.46
C ASN A 179 -18.61 5.87 5.77
N ALA A 180 -17.64 6.51 6.38
CA ALA A 180 -17.07 6.08 7.67
C ALA A 180 -17.03 7.27 8.64
N PRO A 181 -17.05 7.03 9.96
CA PRO A 181 -16.95 8.09 10.94
C PRO A 181 -15.74 8.99 10.74
N PHE A 182 -15.93 10.30 10.83
CA PHE A 182 -14.86 11.28 10.64
C PHE A 182 -13.62 10.98 11.48
N ASP A 183 -13.81 10.60 12.76
CA ASP A 183 -12.71 10.28 13.67
C ASP A 183 -11.86 9.07 13.23
N GLU A 184 -12.43 8.18 12.42
CA GLU A 184 -11.71 7.05 11.83
C GLU A 184 -10.94 7.46 10.57
N VAL A 185 -11.50 8.37 9.77
CA VAL A 185 -10.93 8.85 8.50
C VAL A 185 -9.79 9.83 8.76
N VAL A 186 -9.95 10.76 9.68
CA VAL A 186 -9.02 11.89 9.88
C VAL A 186 -7.61 11.44 10.30
N GLY A 187 -7.52 10.34 11.05
CA GLY A 187 -6.24 9.83 11.54
C GLY A 187 -5.27 9.50 10.41
N SER A 188 -5.73 8.76 9.43
CA SER A 188 -4.90 8.36 8.27
C SER A 188 -4.50 9.56 7.40
N LEU A 189 -5.42 10.50 7.16
CA LEU A 189 -5.12 11.68 6.36
C LEU A 189 -4.13 12.62 7.01
N THR A 190 -4.20 12.77 8.34
CA THR A 190 -3.29 13.65 9.10
C THR A 190 -2.00 12.95 9.56
N GLY A 191 -1.82 11.67 9.24
CA GLY A 191 -0.67 10.89 9.71
C GLY A 191 -0.70 10.57 11.21
N LYS A 192 -1.84 10.74 11.86
CA LYS A 192 -2.02 10.53 13.31
C LYS A 192 -2.86 9.30 13.61
N ASN A 193 -2.40 8.14 13.17
CA ASN A 193 -3.08 6.88 13.39
C ASN A 193 -2.99 6.42 14.86
N ARG A 194 -4.07 5.80 15.35
CA ARG A 194 -4.06 5.20 16.68
C ARG A 194 -3.21 3.93 16.68
N GLN A 195 -2.35 3.82 17.70
CA GLN A 195 -1.69 2.56 17.99
C GLN A 195 -2.61 1.59 18.74
N THR A 196 -2.21 0.33 18.67
CA THR A 196 -2.69 -0.76 19.50
C THR A 196 -2.88 -0.37 20.96
N GLY A 197 -4.08 -0.54 21.48
CA GLY A 197 -4.43 -0.23 22.89
C GLY A 197 -5.10 1.12 23.12
N GLY A 198 -5.38 1.89 22.06
CA GLY A 198 -6.05 3.20 22.19
C GLY A 198 -5.10 4.31 22.64
N GLU A 199 -3.83 3.99 22.90
CA GLU A 199 -2.81 4.94 23.29
C GLU A 199 -2.09 5.52 22.06
N LEU A 200 -1.69 6.77 22.19
CA LEU A 200 -0.84 7.61 21.34
C LEU A 200 -0.86 7.35 19.82
N ARG A 201 -1.28 8.38 19.13
CA ARG A 201 -1.13 8.51 17.68
C ARG A 201 0.36 8.60 17.35
N ILE A 202 0.85 7.69 16.52
CA ILE A 202 2.17 7.86 15.92
C ILE A 202 2.05 8.96 14.89
N ASP A 203 2.98 9.90 14.90
CA ASP A 203 3.09 10.91 13.85
C ASP A 203 3.80 10.26 12.64
N MET A 204 3.05 10.03 11.58
CA MET A 204 3.50 9.44 10.31
C MET A 204 3.18 10.38 9.16
N PRO A 205 3.94 11.45 8.95
CA PRO A 205 3.62 12.48 7.96
C PRO A 205 3.55 11.94 6.52
N ASP A 206 4.27 10.85 6.25
CA ASP A 206 4.28 10.19 4.94
C ASP A 206 3.33 8.98 4.88
N PHE A 207 2.35 8.88 5.80
CA PHE A 207 1.36 7.79 5.75
C PHE A 207 0.53 7.83 4.46
N ASN A 208 0.16 9.01 4.00
CA ASN A 208 -0.43 9.24 2.69
C ASN A 208 0.37 10.34 1.96
N VAL A 209 0.93 9.98 0.82
CA VAL A 209 1.66 10.88 -0.08
C VAL A 209 0.86 11.01 -1.37
N PHE A 210 0.39 12.24 -1.68
CA PHE A 210 -0.46 12.46 -2.84
C PHE A 210 0.28 13.12 -4.01
N HIS A 211 1.29 13.96 -3.76
CA HIS A 211 1.95 14.72 -4.81
C HIS A 211 3.48 14.79 -4.65
N ARG A 212 3.97 15.07 -3.43
CA ARG A 212 5.42 15.14 -3.18
C ARG A 212 6.12 13.85 -3.60
N TYR A 213 7.44 13.87 -3.75
CA TYR A 213 8.26 12.68 -4.08
C TYR A 213 7.96 12.08 -5.45
N ALA A 214 7.45 12.89 -6.40
CA ALA A 214 6.96 12.42 -7.70
C ALA A 214 5.91 11.30 -7.59
N ALA A 215 5.03 11.36 -6.57
CA ALA A 215 4.05 10.31 -6.27
C ALA A 215 3.08 10.02 -7.42
N ASN A 216 2.76 11.03 -8.25
CA ASN A 216 1.86 10.86 -9.39
C ASN A 216 2.58 10.41 -10.67
N PHE A 217 3.92 10.36 -10.68
CA PHE A 217 4.65 9.92 -11.85
C PHE A 217 4.55 8.41 -12.01
N PRO A 218 4.05 7.89 -13.16
CA PRO A 218 3.82 6.47 -13.35
C PRO A 218 5.15 5.76 -13.71
N TRP A 219 5.97 5.46 -12.70
CA TRP A 219 7.23 4.76 -12.87
C TRP A 219 7.01 3.38 -13.48
N ARG A 220 7.66 3.07 -14.61
CA ARG A 220 7.62 1.72 -15.21
C ARG A 220 8.27 0.66 -14.33
N SER A 221 9.25 1.04 -13.52
CA SER A 221 9.81 0.16 -12.49
C SER A 221 8.73 -0.37 -11.51
N HIS A 222 7.73 0.44 -11.13
CA HIS A 222 6.59 -0.03 -10.33
C HIS A 222 5.78 -1.10 -11.07
N ALA A 223 5.49 -0.90 -12.37
CA ALA A 223 4.79 -1.90 -13.17
C ALA A 223 5.58 -3.20 -13.29
N LYS A 224 6.89 -3.11 -13.50
CA LYS A 224 7.77 -4.29 -13.58
C LYS A 224 7.81 -5.05 -12.25
N TRP A 225 7.90 -4.33 -11.12
CA TRP A 225 7.84 -4.97 -9.81
C TRP A 225 6.49 -5.69 -9.60
N ILE A 226 5.37 -5.05 -9.90
CA ILE A 226 4.04 -5.65 -9.83
C ILE A 226 3.97 -6.92 -10.66
N LEU A 227 4.41 -6.86 -11.92
CA LEU A 227 4.45 -8.03 -12.82
C LEU A 227 5.34 -9.13 -12.28
N SER A 228 6.50 -8.80 -11.70
CA SER A 228 7.40 -9.78 -11.07
C SER A 228 6.72 -10.51 -9.91
N GLN A 229 5.90 -9.81 -9.11
CA GLN A 229 5.12 -10.44 -8.06
C GLN A 229 3.97 -11.30 -8.64
N MET A 230 3.30 -10.85 -9.69
CA MET A 230 2.27 -11.66 -10.37
C MET A 230 2.84 -12.95 -10.94
N ILE A 231 4.02 -12.91 -11.55
CA ILE A 231 4.74 -14.10 -12.02
C ILE A 231 5.10 -14.99 -10.84
N ARG A 232 5.72 -14.43 -9.80
CA ARG A 232 6.13 -15.16 -8.58
C ARG A 232 4.98 -15.96 -7.95
N TRP A 233 3.77 -15.43 -7.99
CA TRP A 233 2.59 -16.05 -7.39
C TRP A 233 1.71 -16.81 -8.37
N GLY A 234 2.18 -17.02 -9.61
CA GLY A 234 1.46 -17.78 -10.63
C GLY A 234 0.22 -17.08 -11.20
N GLU A 235 0.11 -15.77 -11.00
CA GLU A 235 -0.99 -14.94 -11.53
C GLU A 235 -0.73 -14.44 -12.96
N ALA A 236 0.52 -14.47 -13.39
CA ALA A 236 0.95 -14.22 -14.75
C ALA A 236 1.91 -15.34 -15.19
N PRO A 237 1.92 -15.72 -16.48
CA PRO A 237 2.85 -16.73 -16.97
C PRO A 237 4.30 -16.18 -17.01
N ASP A 238 5.28 -17.05 -16.81
CA ASP A 238 6.72 -16.71 -16.89
C ASP A 238 7.12 -16.15 -18.28
N SER A 239 6.32 -16.44 -19.30
CA SER A 239 6.54 -15.98 -20.68
C SER A 239 6.02 -14.56 -20.97
N VAL A 240 5.44 -13.86 -19.97
CA VAL A 240 4.94 -12.50 -20.18
C VAL A 240 6.10 -11.56 -20.53
N ASP A 241 5.89 -10.74 -21.58
CA ASP A 241 6.83 -9.67 -21.92
C ASP A 241 6.65 -8.50 -20.97
N VAL A 242 7.40 -8.54 -19.86
CA VAL A 242 7.33 -7.55 -18.75
C VAL A 242 7.61 -6.15 -19.27
N GLU A 243 8.59 -6.00 -20.15
CA GLU A 243 8.98 -4.70 -20.74
C GLU A 243 7.83 -4.12 -21.56
N HIS A 244 7.28 -4.93 -22.47
CA HIS A 244 6.16 -4.51 -23.31
C HIS A 244 4.92 -4.11 -22.47
N VAL A 245 4.57 -4.93 -21.48
CA VAL A 245 3.40 -4.66 -20.62
C VAL A 245 3.62 -3.39 -19.81
N ALA A 246 4.77 -3.22 -19.16
CA ALA A 246 5.09 -2.02 -18.40
C ALA A 246 5.01 -0.77 -19.28
N LYS A 247 5.63 -0.80 -20.44
CA LYS A 247 5.65 0.33 -21.39
C LYS A 247 4.27 0.68 -21.97
N SER A 248 3.43 -0.32 -22.19
CA SER A 248 2.08 -0.09 -22.75
C SER A 248 1.06 0.36 -21.71
N SER A 249 1.27 0.01 -20.42
CA SER A 249 0.33 0.30 -19.34
C SER A 249 0.69 1.57 -18.57
N PHE A 250 1.97 1.76 -18.24
CA PHE A 250 2.46 2.94 -17.52
C PHE A 250 2.97 3.98 -18.51
N ARG A 251 2.32 5.14 -18.54
CA ARG A 251 2.48 6.16 -19.59
C ARG A 251 3.03 7.48 -19.02
N PRO A 252 4.32 7.50 -18.60
CA PRO A 252 4.97 8.72 -18.13
C PRO A 252 5.00 9.83 -19.19
N ASP A 253 5.02 9.47 -20.46
CA ASP A 253 4.95 10.40 -21.59
C ASP A 253 3.66 11.24 -21.56
N ILE A 254 2.49 10.59 -21.40
CA ILE A 254 1.18 11.27 -21.30
C ILE A 254 1.10 12.11 -20.03
N TYR A 255 1.58 11.57 -18.91
CA TYR A 255 1.61 12.29 -17.64
C TYR A 255 2.44 13.58 -17.76
N CYS A 256 3.67 13.50 -18.28
CA CYS A 256 4.54 14.67 -18.44
C CYS A 256 3.98 15.71 -19.41
N GLU A 257 3.29 15.29 -20.48
CA GLU A 257 2.58 16.19 -21.37
C GLU A 257 1.49 16.95 -20.61
N ALA A 258 0.66 16.23 -19.84
CA ALA A 258 -0.44 16.81 -19.09
C ALA A 258 0.02 17.85 -18.06
N VAL A 259 1.05 17.52 -17.25
CA VAL A 259 1.46 18.37 -16.12
C VAL A 259 2.47 19.46 -16.47
N ARG A 260 2.97 19.50 -17.70
CA ARG A 260 3.92 20.53 -18.17
C ARG A 260 3.40 21.96 -17.97
N PRO A 261 2.12 22.28 -18.30
CA PRO A 261 1.58 23.62 -18.06
C PRO A 261 1.54 24.03 -16.58
N LEU A 262 1.45 23.05 -15.67
CA LEU A 262 1.45 23.26 -14.23
C LEU A 262 2.87 23.48 -13.68
N GLY A 263 3.90 23.31 -14.49
CA GLY A 263 5.29 23.40 -14.06
C GLY A 263 5.70 22.27 -13.11
N VAL A 264 5.01 21.14 -13.10
CA VAL A 264 5.41 19.96 -12.31
C VAL A 264 6.68 19.36 -12.92
N ALA A 265 7.65 19.02 -12.07
CA ALA A 265 8.90 18.43 -12.52
C ALA A 265 8.67 16.97 -12.96
N CYS A 266 9.21 16.64 -14.14
CA CYS A 266 9.16 15.27 -14.66
C CYS A 266 10.56 14.63 -14.63
N PRO A 267 10.70 13.39 -14.11
CA PRO A 267 11.90 12.57 -14.28
C PRO A 267 12.28 12.42 -15.73
N LYS A 268 13.57 12.28 -16.03
CA LYS A 268 14.10 12.00 -17.38
C LYS A 268 14.09 10.51 -17.70
N SER A 269 14.22 9.67 -16.68
CA SER A 269 14.05 8.22 -16.79
C SER A 269 12.63 7.84 -16.43
N ASP A 270 12.09 6.84 -17.13
CA ASP A 270 10.80 6.24 -16.82
C ASP A 270 10.90 5.17 -15.71
N GLU A 271 12.11 4.82 -15.32
CA GLU A 271 12.44 3.77 -14.38
C GLU A 271 13.49 4.22 -13.38
N LYS A 272 13.45 3.62 -12.21
CA LYS A 272 14.49 3.74 -11.17
C LYS A 272 14.67 2.40 -10.48
N MET A 273 15.83 2.18 -9.87
CA MET A 273 16.00 1.08 -8.92
C MET A 273 15.13 1.31 -7.70
N GLU A 274 14.34 0.31 -7.33
CA GLU A 274 13.47 0.38 -6.16
C GLU A 274 14.17 -0.23 -4.93
N GLY A 275 14.03 0.43 -3.78
CA GLY A 275 14.60 -0.08 -2.54
C GLY A 275 16.02 0.37 -2.24
N THR A 276 16.56 1.40 -2.92
CA THR A 276 17.97 1.82 -2.79
C THR A 276 18.21 2.97 -1.84
N HIS A 277 17.17 3.66 -1.35
CA HIS A 277 17.31 4.90 -0.58
C HIS A 277 16.64 4.77 0.79
N SER A 278 17.41 4.53 1.84
CA SER A 278 16.90 4.45 3.21
C SER A 278 16.52 5.80 3.83
N HIS A 279 16.89 6.91 3.17
CA HIS A 279 16.62 8.29 3.60
C HIS A 279 16.13 9.13 2.43
N ALA A 280 15.61 10.32 2.74
CA ALA A 280 15.27 11.30 1.72
C ALA A 280 16.48 11.63 0.83
N TRP A 281 16.24 11.79 -0.46
CA TRP A 281 17.27 12.01 -1.48
C TRP A 281 16.81 13.00 -2.53
N LEU A 282 17.70 13.37 -3.45
CA LEU A 282 17.42 14.32 -4.51
C LEU A 282 17.53 13.64 -5.88
N LEU A 283 16.41 13.56 -6.60
CA LEU A 283 16.41 13.13 -8.00
C LEU A 283 16.87 14.29 -8.88
N THR A 284 18.12 14.25 -9.30
CA THR A 284 18.73 15.29 -10.17
C THR A 284 18.40 15.08 -11.64
N GLU A 285 18.20 13.83 -12.05
CA GLU A 285 17.82 13.46 -13.41
C GLU A 285 16.33 13.66 -13.69
N ALA A 286 15.91 14.94 -13.64
CA ALA A 286 14.56 15.40 -13.92
C ALA A 286 14.60 16.73 -14.67
N SER A 287 13.47 17.27 -15.12
CA SER A 287 13.37 18.59 -15.74
C SER A 287 13.83 19.72 -14.80
N ARG A 288 13.68 19.51 -13.50
CA ARG A 288 14.32 20.23 -12.37
C ARG A 288 14.47 19.23 -11.21
N PRO A 289 15.42 19.42 -10.29
CA PRO A 289 15.62 18.52 -9.15
C PRO A 289 14.33 18.33 -8.35
N VAL A 290 14.04 17.07 -7.97
CA VAL A 290 12.87 16.68 -7.17
C VAL A 290 13.33 16.09 -5.86
N ALA A 291 12.84 16.65 -4.75
CA ALA A 291 13.03 16.01 -3.44
C ALA A 291 12.23 14.71 -3.39
N MET A 292 12.90 13.61 -3.06
CA MET A 292 12.31 12.28 -2.94
C MET A 292 12.33 11.82 -1.50
N GLY A 293 11.32 11.06 -1.11
CA GLY A 293 11.29 10.36 0.18
C GLY A 293 12.16 9.12 0.18
N PRO A 294 12.25 8.43 1.32
CA PRO A 294 12.88 7.12 1.39
C PRO A 294 12.26 6.15 0.38
N ASP A 295 13.06 5.21 -0.10
CA ASP A 295 12.62 4.14 -0.98
C ASP A 295 13.38 2.88 -0.56
N CYS A 296 12.78 2.09 0.32
CA CYS A 296 13.37 0.84 0.80
C CYS A 296 12.28 -0.20 1.11
N PHE A 297 12.62 -1.46 0.86
CA PHE A 297 11.81 -2.60 1.28
C PHE A 297 12.17 -3.01 2.72
N MET A 298 11.19 -3.55 3.45
CA MET A 298 11.32 -3.98 4.83
C MET A 298 12.44 -5.01 5.09
N ASP A 299 12.83 -5.75 4.09
CA ASP A 299 13.86 -6.79 4.13
C ASP A 299 15.19 -6.35 3.50
N GLY A 300 15.30 -5.08 3.11
CA GLY A 300 16.50 -4.49 2.52
C GLY A 300 16.82 -4.96 1.10
N ARG A 301 15.89 -5.63 0.42
CA ARG A 301 16.06 -6.01 -0.98
C ARG A 301 16.03 -4.80 -1.88
N VAL A 302 16.70 -4.93 -3.00
CA VAL A 302 16.69 -3.97 -4.10
C VAL A 302 16.05 -4.66 -5.31
N PHE A 303 15.17 -3.94 -5.98
CA PHE A 303 14.60 -4.37 -7.25
C PHE A 303 15.22 -3.55 -8.39
N ASP A 304 15.91 -4.24 -9.29
CA ASP A 304 16.47 -3.68 -10.52
C ASP A 304 15.50 -4.03 -11.67
N PRO A 305 14.82 -3.01 -12.25
CA PRO A 305 13.72 -3.21 -13.21
C PRO A 305 14.17 -3.73 -14.60
#